data_4fcf56da853eaeb9d7a26d2ffe95593d
#
_entry.id   4fcf56da853eaeb9d7a26d2ffe95593d
#
_cell.length_a   1.000
_cell.length_b   1.000
_cell.length_c   1.000
_cell.angle_alpha   90.00
_cell.angle_beta   90.00
_cell.angle_gamma   90.00
#
_symmetry.space_group_name_H-M   'P 1'
#
loop_
_entity.id
_entity.type
_entity.pdbx_description
1 polymer ?
#
loop_
_entity_poly.entity_id
_entity_poly.type
_entity_poly.pdbx_seq_one_letter_code
_entity_poly.pdbx_strand_id
1 'polypeptide(L)'
;MAPGLPARDRHVGTAPDGTVRTAQGERAEIVIDDPQLWWPNGLGAQPLYTVEVTLGDGLDSWKRRIGLRTMTVTRKKDQWGECFCHCVNGVDVFAMGADYIPEDNLLPRVNPDRTRRLLEDAKLANMNCIRVWGGGYYPDDYFYDICDELGLLVWQDFMFACAVYNLTDDFEENIRAEFLDNVRRLRHHPSLALLCGNNEMEEFVDVGEWVDCPRQKADYIKMYEYIIPKILKAEAPQTFYWPASPSSGGSFDKPQDPTRGDVHYWDVWHGLKPFTDYRNYLFRYVSEFGFQSFPCMETIQAFTLPEDRNVFSYVMEKHQRNASANGKIVSYLSQMYLYPRDMELLVYASQLLQAQAMQYGVEHWRRNRDDKHCMGAVVWQLNDCWPVASWASIDFFGRWKALHYYEKRFFAPVLISCHEEGILSQNTNVNAEPFALKKSARLNVSNETLRPFTGKAHWALRRPDASIIESGSFDVSVAPLSTQWLPEQDFSDRDTYGCYYSYSLEDVAGKPVGEGTVLFCAPKHFHFADPRLEVRQEGDEIVVTAKAYARSVEILAGPDTLLEDNYFDLNAGAKRVRVLRGEVKELRARSVYDIR
;
A
#
# COMPACT_ATOMS: atom_id res chain seq x y z
N MET A 1 20.90 -13.37 -45.46
CA MET A 1 20.71 -11.99 -45.94
C MET A 1 19.65 -12.01 -47.02
N ALA A 2 18.45 -11.53 -46.74
CA ALA A 2 17.43 -11.33 -47.77
C ALA A 2 17.65 -9.92 -48.36
N PRO A 3 17.47 -9.73 -49.70
CA PRO A 3 17.74 -8.44 -50.35
C PRO A 3 16.71 -7.42 -49.92
N GLY A 4 17.20 -6.23 -49.55
CA GLY A 4 16.41 -5.10 -49.11
C GLY A 4 15.40 -4.65 -50.16
N LEU A 5 14.16 -4.50 -49.76
CA LEU A 5 13.10 -3.83 -50.50
C LEU A 5 13.37 -2.32 -50.54
N PRO A 6 13.18 -1.63 -51.69
CA PRO A 6 13.40 -0.19 -51.77
C PRO A 6 12.40 0.57 -50.92
N ALA A 7 12.92 1.55 -50.16
CA ALA A 7 12.11 2.48 -49.38
C ALA A 7 11.18 3.26 -50.33
N ARG A 8 9.89 2.99 -50.28
CA ARG A 8 8.85 3.87 -50.84
C ARG A 8 8.31 4.77 -49.76
N ASP A 9 8.12 6.04 -50.09
CA ASP A 9 7.46 7.02 -49.24
C ASP A 9 6.15 6.46 -48.72
N ARG A 10 5.98 6.40 -47.39
CA ARG A 10 4.80 5.85 -46.75
C ARG A 10 4.09 6.96 -46.00
N HIS A 11 2.82 7.13 -46.31
CA HIS A 11 1.94 8.01 -45.57
C HIS A 11 1.54 7.36 -44.23
N VAL A 12 1.74 8.06 -43.15
CA VAL A 12 1.23 7.72 -41.83
C VAL A 12 -0.10 8.47 -41.67
N GLY A 13 -1.18 7.74 -41.35
CA GLY A 13 -2.51 8.31 -41.24
C GLY A 13 -2.66 9.34 -40.11
N THR A 14 -3.64 10.24 -40.25
CA THR A 14 -3.97 11.29 -39.29
C THR A 14 -4.56 10.71 -37.99
N ALA A 15 -4.02 11.12 -36.83
CA ALA A 15 -4.76 11.02 -35.56
C ALA A 15 -5.81 12.14 -35.51
N PRO A 16 -6.96 11.97 -34.83
CA PRO A 16 -8.03 12.98 -34.75
C PRO A 16 -7.55 14.33 -34.20
N ASP A 17 -6.46 14.35 -33.42
CA ASP A 17 -5.94 15.50 -32.70
C ASP A 17 -4.43 15.73 -32.92
N GLY A 18 -3.82 15.14 -33.94
CA GLY A 18 -2.36 15.24 -34.15
C GLY A 18 -1.96 15.49 -35.61
N THR A 19 -0.93 16.31 -35.84
CA THR A 19 -0.27 16.48 -37.12
C THR A 19 0.77 15.39 -37.31
N VAL A 20 0.55 14.51 -38.27
CA VAL A 20 1.55 13.51 -38.67
C VAL A 20 2.63 14.16 -39.51
N ARG A 21 3.88 14.01 -39.11
CA ARG A 21 5.04 14.33 -39.95
C ARG A 21 5.56 13.04 -40.60
N THR A 22 6.01 13.18 -41.83
CA THR A 22 6.47 12.07 -42.70
C THR A 22 7.51 11.20 -42.03
N ALA A 23 7.33 9.87 -42.12
CA ALA A 23 8.35 8.89 -41.76
C ALA A 23 9.38 8.75 -42.89
N GLN A 24 10.66 8.84 -42.57
CA GLN A 24 11.74 8.42 -43.44
C GLN A 24 12.50 7.25 -42.81
N GLY A 25 12.54 6.12 -43.49
CA GLY A 25 13.21 4.91 -43.01
C GLY A 25 12.45 4.22 -41.85
N GLU A 26 13.15 3.90 -40.77
CA GLU A 26 12.65 3.15 -39.61
C GLU A 26 12.06 4.05 -38.49
N ARG A 27 11.94 5.35 -38.72
CA ARG A 27 11.49 6.32 -37.71
C ARG A 27 10.30 7.13 -38.19
N ALA A 28 9.30 7.26 -37.31
CA ALA A 28 8.19 8.20 -37.48
C ALA A 28 8.16 9.17 -36.29
N GLU A 29 7.91 10.45 -36.55
CA GLU A 29 7.71 11.48 -35.54
C GLU A 29 6.26 11.96 -35.61
N ILE A 30 5.56 11.87 -34.47
CA ILE A 30 4.18 12.37 -34.29
C ILE A 30 4.24 13.51 -33.31
N VAL A 31 3.72 14.68 -33.71
CA VAL A 31 3.62 15.86 -32.84
C VAL A 31 2.17 16.06 -32.45
N ILE A 32 1.92 16.17 -31.16
CA ILE A 32 0.61 16.48 -30.58
C ILE A 32 0.75 17.86 -29.94
N ASP A 33 0.03 18.88 -30.47
CA ASP A 33 0.22 20.28 -30.09
C ASP A 33 -0.35 20.62 -28.71
N ASP A 34 -1.39 19.94 -28.24
CA ASP A 34 -2.01 20.13 -26.92
C ASP A 34 -2.27 18.77 -26.25
N PRO A 35 -1.21 18.10 -25.74
CA PRO A 35 -1.31 16.76 -25.24
C PRO A 35 -2.07 16.70 -23.92
N GLN A 36 -3.03 15.81 -23.80
CA GLN A 36 -3.62 15.45 -22.51
C GLN A 36 -2.67 14.52 -21.76
N LEU A 37 -2.21 14.98 -20.60
CA LEU A 37 -1.22 14.25 -19.82
C LEU A 37 -1.88 13.17 -18.98
N TRP A 38 -1.22 12.01 -18.94
CA TRP A 38 -1.57 10.91 -18.05
C TRP A 38 -1.10 11.21 -16.63
N TRP A 39 -1.93 10.92 -15.64
CA TRP A 39 -1.66 11.13 -14.22
C TRP A 39 -1.92 9.88 -13.38
N PRO A 40 -1.20 9.68 -12.27
CA PRO A 40 -1.53 8.63 -11.32
C PRO A 40 -2.86 8.89 -10.62
N ASN A 41 -3.44 7.82 -10.09
CA ASN A 41 -4.70 7.86 -9.33
C ASN A 41 -4.65 8.95 -8.24
N GLY A 42 -5.70 9.74 -8.15
CA GLY A 42 -5.84 10.86 -7.19
C GLY A 42 -5.28 12.21 -7.70
N LEU A 43 -4.45 12.24 -8.77
CA LEU A 43 -3.82 13.47 -9.26
C LEU A 43 -4.38 13.98 -10.59
N GLY A 44 -5.10 13.16 -11.33
CA GLY A 44 -5.71 13.56 -12.60
C GLY A 44 -6.30 12.41 -13.38
N ALA A 45 -6.57 12.63 -14.66
CA ALA A 45 -7.11 11.64 -15.58
C ALA A 45 -6.01 10.75 -16.19
N GLN A 46 -6.42 9.62 -16.78
CA GLN A 46 -5.56 8.64 -17.43
C GLN A 46 -5.83 8.57 -18.94
N PRO A 47 -5.65 9.65 -19.73
CA PRO A 47 -5.86 9.61 -21.17
C PRO A 47 -4.84 8.69 -21.84
N LEU A 48 -5.32 7.80 -22.70
CA LEU A 48 -4.50 6.86 -23.46
C LEU A 48 -4.71 7.08 -24.95
N TYR A 49 -3.63 7.36 -25.67
CA TYR A 49 -3.60 7.50 -27.10
C TYR A 49 -3.34 6.15 -27.75
N THR A 50 -4.05 5.86 -28.84
CA THR A 50 -3.81 4.65 -29.62
C THR A 50 -2.80 4.95 -30.72
N VAL A 51 -1.70 4.22 -30.73
CA VAL A 51 -0.73 4.21 -31.82
C VAL A 51 -0.95 2.95 -32.64
N GLU A 52 -1.18 3.12 -33.95
CA GLU A 52 -1.33 2.03 -34.90
C GLU A 52 -0.28 2.18 -35.99
N VAL A 53 0.47 1.12 -36.26
CA VAL A 53 1.48 1.05 -37.31
C VAL A 53 1.08 -0.04 -38.26
N THR A 54 0.90 0.29 -39.54
CA THR A 54 0.54 -0.66 -40.59
C THR A 54 1.66 -0.79 -41.60
N LEU A 55 2.05 -2.00 -41.91
CA LEU A 55 3.06 -2.30 -42.92
C LEU A 55 2.41 -2.54 -44.29
N GLY A 56 2.80 -1.72 -45.29
CA GLY A 56 2.25 -1.82 -46.64
C GLY A 56 0.73 -1.63 -46.66
N ASP A 57 0.07 -2.27 -47.61
CA ASP A 57 -1.40 -2.21 -47.76
C ASP A 57 -2.12 -3.22 -46.84
N GLY A 58 -1.72 -3.25 -45.55
CA GLY A 58 -2.31 -4.14 -44.54
C GLY A 58 -1.63 -5.52 -44.45
N LEU A 59 -0.38 -5.63 -44.89
CA LEU A 59 0.42 -6.88 -44.79
C LEU A 59 0.68 -7.29 -43.34
N ASP A 60 0.81 -6.31 -42.44
CA ASP A 60 0.96 -6.50 -41.00
C ASP A 60 0.52 -5.22 -40.29
N SER A 61 0.09 -5.35 -39.03
CA SER A 61 -0.29 -4.21 -38.21
C SER A 61 0.13 -4.41 -36.77
N TRP A 62 0.53 -3.31 -36.15
CA TRP A 62 0.89 -3.25 -34.74
C TRP A 62 0.12 -2.12 -34.07
N LYS A 63 -0.51 -2.39 -32.89
CA LYS A 63 -1.33 -1.44 -32.17
C LYS A 63 -0.97 -1.47 -30.69
N ARG A 64 -0.76 -0.27 -30.09
CA ARG A 64 -0.52 -0.09 -28.66
C ARG A 64 -1.21 1.18 -28.15
N ARG A 65 -1.54 1.16 -26.86
CA ARG A 65 -1.97 2.37 -26.15
C ARG A 65 -0.77 2.97 -25.44
N ILE A 66 -0.67 4.28 -25.44
CA ILE A 66 0.39 5.02 -24.75
C ILE A 66 -0.23 6.17 -23.96
N GLY A 67 0.34 6.51 -22.82
CA GLY A 67 0.01 7.73 -22.09
C GLY A 67 1.15 8.72 -22.17
N LEU A 68 0.84 9.99 -22.42
CA LEU A 68 1.84 11.04 -22.51
C LEU A 68 2.10 11.60 -21.11
N ARG A 69 3.32 11.47 -20.64
CA ARG A 69 3.76 11.95 -19.33
C ARG A 69 5.28 12.08 -19.29
N THR A 70 5.80 12.85 -18.35
CA THR A 70 7.18 12.70 -17.87
C THR A 70 7.17 11.83 -16.61
N MET A 71 8.16 10.96 -16.47
CA MET A 71 8.31 10.07 -15.30
C MET A 71 9.77 9.97 -14.93
N THR A 72 10.09 10.35 -13.70
CA THR A 72 11.42 10.24 -13.13
C THR A 72 11.33 9.92 -11.64
N VAL A 73 12.49 9.70 -11.02
CA VAL A 73 12.61 9.65 -9.55
C VAL A 73 13.43 10.86 -9.12
N THR A 74 12.84 11.70 -8.26
CA THR A 74 13.56 12.83 -7.69
C THR A 74 14.49 12.33 -6.59
N ARG A 75 15.79 12.59 -6.76
CA ARG A 75 16.86 12.34 -5.80
C ARG A 75 17.66 13.62 -5.63
N LYS A 76 17.43 14.32 -4.55
CA LYS A 76 18.13 15.58 -4.23
C LYS A 76 18.56 15.56 -2.78
N LYS A 77 19.80 16.01 -2.53
CA LYS A 77 20.30 16.20 -1.16
C LYS A 77 19.55 17.33 -0.48
N ASP A 78 19.21 17.10 0.78
CA ASP A 78 18.54 18.04 1.67
C ASP A 78 19.11 17.94 3.09
N GLN A 79 18.46 18.58 4.06
CA GLN A 79 18.91 18.58 5.45
C GLN A 79 18.81 17.22 6.17
N TRP A 80 18.08 16.26 5.61
CA TRP A 80 17.88 14.92 6.17
C TRP A 80 18.61 13.81 5.40
N GLY A 81 19.30 14.15 4.31
CA GLY A 81 20.04 13.21 3.47
C GLY A 81 19.79 13.39 1.99
N GLU A 82 19.16 12.41 1.32
CA GLU A 82 18.77 12.48 -0.08
C GLU A 82 17.32 12.01 -0.24
N CYS A 83 16.44 12.89 -0.76
CA CYS A 83 15.05 12.51 -0.99
C CYS A 83 14.93 11.42 -2.06
N PHE A 84 13.87 10.62 -1.97
CA PHE A 84 13.55 9.58 -2.95
C PHE A 84 12.04 9.58 -3.19
N CYS A 85 11.59 9.98 -4.38
CA CYS A 85 10.17 10.01 -4.71
C CYS A 85 9.92 9.95 -6.21
N HIS A 86 8.79 9.36 -6.60
CA HIS A 86 8.33 9.41 -7.98
C HIS A 86 7.99 10.84 -8.37
N CYS A 87 8.40 11.27 -9.56
CA CYS A 87 8.08 12.58 -10.11
C CYS A 87 7.35 12.40 -11.44
N VAL A 88 6.06 12.76 -11.46
CA VAL A 88 5.19 12.64 -12.64
C VAL A 88 4.80 14.02 -13.12
N ASN A 89 5.08 14.35 -14.38
CA ASN A 89 4.80 15.67 -14.98
C ASN A 89 5.33 16.85 -14.15
N GLY A 90 6.50 16.65 -13.52
CA GLY A 90 7.14 17.65 -12.66
C GLY A 90 6.58 17.73 -11.23
N VAL A 91 5.64 16.86 -10.86
CA VAL A 91 5.04 16.78 -9.52
C VAL A 91 5.64 15.60 -8.76
N ASP A 92 6.18 15.86 -7.56
CA ASP A 92 6.67 14.83 -6.66
C ASP A 92 5.51 14.20 -5.88
N VAL A 93 5.32 12.89 -6.08
CA VAL A 93 4.17 12.11 -5.61
C VAL A 93 4.54 11.30 -4.38
N PHE A 94 3.73 11.37 -3.34
CA PHE A 94 3.81 10.41 -2.25
C PHE A 94 3.27 9.05 -2.72
N ALA A 95 4.08 8.01 -2.72
CA ALA A 95 3.65 6.67 -3.11
C ALA A 95 2.76 6.06 -2.01
N MET A 96 1.55 5.73 -2.37
CA MET A 96 0.54 5.04 -1.55
C MET A 96 0.20 3.72 -2.22
N GLY A 97 0.66 2.61 -1.68
CA GLY A 97 0.48 1.35 -2.40
C GLY A 97 0.81 0.10 -1.62
N ALA A 98 0.89 -1.00 -2.36
CA ALA A 98 1.25 -2.30 -1.82
C ALA A 98 2.08 -3.13 -2.82
N ASP A 99 2.77 -4.14 -2.30
CA ASP A 99 3.51 -5.12 -3.08
C ASP A 99 2.56 -6.16 -3.67
N TYR A 100 2.67 -6.37 -4.97
CA TYR A 100 1.95 -7.40 -5.71
C TYR A 100 2.81 -8.65 -5.83
N ILE A 101 2.25 -9.79 -5.43
CA ILE A 101 2.81 -11.13 -5.65
C ILE A 101 1.95 -11.90 -6.67
N PRO A 102 2.41 -13.06 -7.19
CA PRO A 102 1.56 -13.89 -8.06
C PRO A 102 0.16 -14.12 -7.47
N GLU A 103 -0.88 -14.00 -8.28
CA GLU A 103 -2.26 -14.12 -7.81
C GLU A 103 -2.68 -15.57 -7.52
N ASP A 104 -1.98 -16.55 -8.09
CA ASP A 104 -2.23 -17.97 -7.87
C ASP A 104 -0.93 -18.76 -8.05
N ASN A 105 -0.72 -19.80 -7.26
CA ASN A 105 0.37 -20.77 -7.46
C ASN A 105 0.25 -21.55 -8.77
N LEU A 106 -0.96 -21.65 -9.31
CA LEU A 106 -1.25 -22.26 -10.60
C LEU A 106 -1.54 -21.16 -11.62
N LEU A 107 -0.48 -20.64 -12.25
CA LEU A 107 -0.53 -19.48 -13.14
C LEU A 107 -1.65 -19.52 -14.21
N PRO A 108 -2.03 -20.68 -14.80
CA PRO A 108 -3.15 -20.73 -15.75
C PRO A 108 -4.53 -20.35 -15.18
N ARG A 109 -4.68 -20.21 -13.87
CA ARG A 109 -5.91 -19.72 -13.25
C ARG A 109 -5.99 -18.19 -13.21
N VAL A 110 -4.86 -17.51 -13.36
CA VAL A 110 -4.81 -16.05 -13.45
C VAL A 110 -5.39 -15.63 -14.79
N ASN A 111 -6.27 -14.63 -14.77
CA ASN A 111 -6.94 -14.15 -15.97
C ASN A 111 -7.26 -12.64 -15.86
N PRO A 112 -7.59 -11.97 -16.97
CA PRO A 112 -7.80 -10.52 -16.97
C PRO A 112 -8.88 -10.04 -15.99
N ASP A 113 -9.95 -10.79 -15.78
CA ASP A 113 -11.06 -10.38 -14.91
C ASP A 113 -10.65 -10.42 -13.43
N ARG A 114 -9.89 -11.44 -13.03
CA ARG A 114 -9.36 -11.57 -11.66
C ARG A 114 -8.36 -10.45 -11.38
N THR A 115 -7.41 -10.24 -12.27
CA THR A 115 -6.41 -9.17 -12.14
C THR A 115 -7.05 -7.79 -12.14
N ARG A 116 -8.03 -7.53 -13.02
CA ARG A 116 -8.77 -6.27 -13.05
C ARG A 116 -9.46 -5.99 -11.72
N ARG A 117 -10.16 -6.98 -11.18
CA ARG A 117 -10.83 -6.85 -9.89
C ARG A 117 -9.85 -6.50 -8.77
N LEU A 118 -8.71 -7.19 -8.70
CA LEU A 118 -7.67 -6.93 -7.70
C LEU A 118 -7.13 -5.49 -7.79
N LEU A 119 -6.81 -5.03 -9.00
CA LEU A 119 -6.27 -3.68 -9.22
C LEU A 119 -7.33 -2.58 -9.05
N GLU A 120 -8.60 -2.84 -9.39
CA GLU A 120 -9.72 -1.94 -9.07
C GLU A 120 -9.94 -1.83 -7.56
N ASP A 121 -9.82 -2.92 -6.83
CA ASP A 121 -9.89 -2.93 -5.37
C ASP A 121 -8.72 -2.13 -4.75
N ALA A 122 -7.50 -2.23 -5.29
CA ALA A 122 -6.37 -1.37 -4.90
C ALA A 122 -6.66 0.12 -5.17
N LYS A 123 -7.20 0.46 -6.34
CA LYS A 123 -7.65 1.83 -6.66
C LYS A 123 -8.74 2.33 -5.71
N LEU A 124 -9.72 1.48 -5.37
CA LEU A 124 -10.77 1.81 -4.40
C LEU A 124 -10.21 2.09 -3.00
N ALA A 125 -9.08 1.51 -2.65
CA ALA A 125 -8.33 1.81 -1.42
C ALA A 125 -7.42 3.04 -1.57
N ASN A 126 -7.58 3.87 -2.61
CA ASN A 126 -6.82 5.08 -2.89
C ASN A 126 -5.33 4.85 -3.20
N MET A 127 -4.94 3.63 -3.55
CA MET A 127 -3.57 3.36 -3.97
C MET A 127 -3.25 4.04 -5.30
N ASN A 128 -2.03 4.55 -5.42
CA ASN A 128 -1.48 5.14 -6.64
C ASN A 128 -0.22 4.41 -7.12
N CYS A 129 0.24 3.39 -6.39
CA CYS A 129 1.47 2.65 -6.69
C CYS A 129 1.28 1.16 -6.40
N ILE A 130 1.81 0.31 -7.28
CA ILE A 130 1.91 -1.14 -7.10
C ILE A 130 3.37 -1.54 -7.38
N ARG A 131 4.01 -2.23 -6.43
CA ARG A 131 5.31 -2.84 -6.69
C ARG A 131 5.12 -4.30 -7.07
N VAL A 132 5.56 -4.67 -8.27
CA VAL A 132 5.63 -6.07 -8.71
C VAL A 132 6.90 -6.68 -8.16
N TRP A 133 6.75 -7.49 -7.14
CA TRP A 133 7.85 -8.09 -6.38
C TRP A 133 8.64 -9.12 -7.20
N GLY A 134 9.98 -9.08 -7.07
CA GLY A 134 10.90 -9.89 -7.84
C GLY A 134 10.93 -11.39 -7.52
N GLY A 135 10.21 -11.84 -6.50
CA GLY A 135 10.07 -13.27 -6.15
C GLY A 135 8.92 -13.98 -6.88
N GLY A 136 8.35 -13.37 -7.90
CA GLY A 136 7.26 -13.92 -8.68
C GLY A 136 7.62 -14.19 -10.14
N TYR A 137 6.81 -13.66 -11.04
CA TYR A 137 7.01 -13.66 -12.49
C TYR A 137 6.52 -12.34 -13.06
N TYR A 138 6.95 -11.97 -14.28
CA TYR A 138 6.43 -10.80 -14.95
C TYR A 138 4.95 -11.02 -15.29
N PRO A 139 4.02 -10.19 -14.81
CA PRO A 139 2.61 -10.29 -15.16
C PRO A 139 2.39 -10.20 -16.69
N ASP A 140 1.26 -10.72 -17.16
CA ASP A 140 0.83 -10.59 -18.53
C ASP A 140 0.54 -9.12 -18.93
N ASP A 141 0.54 -8.82 -20.23
CA ASP A 141 0.34 -7.46 -20.75
C ASP A 141 -0.92 -6.78 -20.20
N TYR A 142 -2.01 -7.53 -19.99
CA TYR A 142 -3.25 -6.97 -19.46
C TYR A 142 -3.11 -6.38 -18.05
N PHE A 143 -2.17 -6.87 -17.22
CA PHE A 143 -1.90 -6.28 -15.92
C PHE A 143 -1.46 -4.81 -16.05
N TYR A 144 -0.49 -4.56 -16.94
CA TYR A 144 0.04 -3.22 -17.18
C TYR A 144 -0.98 -2.34 -17.91
N ASP A 145 -1.75 -2.89 -18.85
CA ASP A 145 -2.86 -2.20 -19.50
C ASP A 145 -3.89 -1.71 -18.49
N ILE A 146 -4.22 -2.52 -17.48
CA ILE A 146 -5.13 -2.16 -16.40
C ILE A 146 -4.51 -1.08 -15.50
N CYS A 147 -3.22 -1.20 -15.16
CA CYS A 147 -2.51 -0.16 -14.39
C CYS A 147 -2.50 1.19 -15.14
N ASP A 148 -2.31 1.17 -16.47
CA ASP A 148 -2.40 2.36 -17.32
C ASP A 148 -3.78 3.02 -17.25
N GLU A 149 -4.86 2.22 -17.29
CA GLU A 149 -6.25 2.69 -17.21
C GLU A 149 -6.62 3.21 -15.83
N LEU A 150 -6.07 2.61 -14.78
CA LEU A 150 -6.41 2.93 -13.40
C LEU A 150 -5.55 4.03 -12.78
N GLY A 151 -4.41 4.36 -13.40
CA GLY A 151 -3.46 5.32 -12.86
C GLY A 151 -2.58 4.75 -11.74
N LEU A 152 -2.29 3.46 -11.77
CA LEU A 152 -1.42 2.82 -10.79
C LEU A 152 0.03 2.86 -11.29
N LEU A 153 0.91 3.57 -10.59
CA LEU A 153 2.34 3.56 -10.86
C LEU A 153 2.89 2.16 -10.61
N VAL A 154 3.65 1.62 -11.56
CA VAL A 154 4.27 0.30 -11.43
C VAL A 154 5.75 0.45 -11.12
N TRP A 155 6.14 0.05 -9.92
CA TRP A 155 7.51 -0.28 -9.58
C TRP A 155 7.74 -1.74 -9.97
N GLN A 156 8.54 -1.99 -11.00
CA GLN A 156 8.77 -3.34 -11.52
C GLN A 156 10.14 -3.85 -11.11
N ASP A 157 10.18 -4.88 -10.25
CA ASP A 157 11.41 -5.64 -10.02
C ASP A 157 11.70 -6.56 -11.21
N PHE A 158 12.97 -6.75 -11.55
CA PHE A 158 13.40 -7.93 -12.28
C PHE A 158 13.27 -9.16 -11.38
N MET A 159 13.03 -10.34 -11.98
CA MET A 159 12.61 -11.53 -11.25
C MET A 159 13.76 -12.21 -10.50
N PHE A 160 14.34 -11.46 -9.55
CA PHE A 160 15.35 -11.92 -8.60
C PHE A 160 14.99 -11.49 -7.19
N ALA A 161 14.97 -12.43 -6.24
CA ALA A 161 14.61 -12.14 -4.86
C ALA A 161 15.24 -13.14 -3.89
N CYS A 162 15.70 -12.64 -2.75
CA CYS A 162 16.03 -13.43 -1.56
C CYS A 162 16.94 -14.65 -1.84
N ALA A 163 17.91 -14.50 -2.74
CA ALA A 163 18.83 -15.57 -3.13
C ALA A 163 20.13 -14.98 -3.68
N VAL A 164 21.17 -15.82 -3.83
CA VAL A 164 22.41 -15.48 -4.52
C VAL A 164 22.55 -16.36 -5.75
N TYR A 165 22.91 -15.77 -6.87
CA TYR A 165 23.04 -16.45 -8.14
C TYR A 165 24.51 -16.50 -8.57
N ASN A 166 24.94 -17.65 -9.10
CA ASN A 166 26.24 -17.77 -9.79
C ASN A 166 26.05 -17.36 -11.26
N LEU A 167 26.76 -16.35 -11.70
CA LEU A 167 26.68 -15.88 -13.08
C LEU A 167 27.58 -16.73 -13.99
N THR A 168 27.05 -17.89 -14.42
CA THR A 168 27.68 -18.71 -15.47
C THR A 168 27.41 -18.08 -16.83
N ASP A 169 28.19 -18.46 -17.85
CA ASP A 169 28.02 -17.91 -19.21
C ASP A 169 26.62 -18.20 -19.78
N ASP A 170 26.12 -19.42 -19.60
CA ASP A 170 24.77 -19.82 -20.02
C ASP A 170 23.68 -19.01 -19.30
N PHE A 171 23.85 -18.78 -18.00
CA PHE A 171 22.90 -17.98 -17.22
C PHE A 171 22.94 -16.51 -17.62
N GLU A 172 24.14 -15.95 -17.86
CA GLU A 172 24.28 -14.58 -18.36
C GLU A 172 23.59 -14.40 -19.72
N GLU A 173 23.77 -15.33 -20.65
CA GLU A 173 23.10 -15.29 -21.95
C GLU A 173 21.58 -15.30 -21.79
N ASN A 174 21.06 -16.20 -20.95
CA ASN A 174 19.63 -16.36 -20.71
C ASN A 174 19.01 -15.09 -20.09
N ILE A 175 19.60 -14.55 -19.01
CA ILE A 175 19.05 -13.36 -18.35
C ILE A 175 19.14 -12.10 -19.21
N ARG A 176 20.16 -11.99 -20.07
CA ARG A 176 20.25 -10.89 -21.04
C ARG A 176 19.08 -10.91 -22.03
N ALA A 177 18.71 -12.09 -22.52
CA ALA A 177 17.55 -12.26 -23.39
C ALA A 177 16.25 -11.90 -22.65
N GLU A 178 16.06 -12.41 -21.44
CA GLU A 178 14.90 -12.12 -20.59
C GLU A 178 14.76 -10.60 -20.31
N PHE A 179 15.85 -9.94 -19.94
CA PHE A 179 15.82 -8.48 -19.69
C PHE A 179 15.43 -7.71 -20.95
N LEU A 180 16.02 -8.08 -22.10
CA LEU A 180 15.76 -7.43 -23.36
C LEU A 180 14.28 -7.55 -23.76
N ASP A 181 13.72 -8.75 -23.68
CA ASP A 181 12.33 -9.02 -24.03
C ASP A 181 11.36 -8.26 -23.12
N ASN A 182 11.55 -8.34 -21.81
CA ASN A 182 10.65 -7.68 -20.86
C ASN A 182 10.78 -6.15 -20.90
N VAL A 183 11.98 -5.59 -21.03
CA VAL A 183 12.16 -4.15 -21.17
C VAL A 183 11.45 -3.63 -22.43
N ARG A 184 11.58 -4.32 -23.56
CA ARG A 184 10.90 -3.96 -24.82
C ARG A 184 9.39 -4.08 -24.71
N ARG A 185 8.90 -5.09 -24.00
CA ARG A 185 7.48 -5.32 -23.75
C ARG A 185 6.87 -4.21 -22.89
N LEU A 186 7.58 -3.74 -21.84
CA LEU A 186 7.03 -2.89 -20.80
C LEU A 186 7.28 -1.38 -21.00
N ARG A 187 8.32 -0.99 -21.72
CA ARG A 187 8.79 0.43 -21.79
C ARG A 187 7.80 1.45 -22.34
N HIS A 188 6.70 1.01 -22.96
CA HIS A 188 5.68 1.89 -23.54
C HIS A 188 4.54 2.22 -22.57
N HIS A 189 4.39 1.47 -21.47
CA HIS A 189 3.34 1.69 -20.49
C HIS A 189 3.56 2.99 -19.71
N PRO A 190 2.56 3.91 -19.69
CA PRO A 190 2.68 5.13 -18.90
C PRO A 190 2.71 4.87 -17.40
N SER A 191 2.13 3.77 -16.93
CA SER A 191 2.18 3.34 -15.52
C SER A 191 3.58 2.94 -15.06
N LEU A 192 4.49 2.49 -15.96
CA LEU A 192 5.84 2.06 -15.56
C LEU A 192 6.63 3.23 -14.96
N ALA A 193 6.83 3.21 -13.64
CA ALA A 193 7.49 4.26 -12.89
C ALA A 193 9.00 4.07 -12.82
N LEU A 194 9.45 2.86 -12.54
CA LEU A 194 10.85 2.48 -12.51
C LEU A 194 11.04 0.97 -12.70
N LEU A 195 12.27 0.59 -13.01
CA LEU A 195 12.73 -0.80 -13.03
C LEU A 195 13.75 -1.00 -11.91
N CYS A 196 13.57 -2.05 -11.12
CA CYS A 196 14.41 -2.38 -9.97
C CYS A 196 15.13 -3.72 -10.19
N GLY A 197 16.42 -3.77 -9.86
CA GLY A 197 17.27 -4.91 -10.18
C GLY A 197 16.90 -6.20 -9.46
N ASN A 198 16.56 -6.11 -8.17
CA ASN A 198 16.24 -7.28 -7.35
C ASN A 198 15.57 -6.89 -6.03
N ASN A 199 15.04 -7.91 -5.34
CA ASN A 199 14.53 -7.81 -3.98
C ASN A 199 15.52 -8.36 -2.96
N GLU A 200 15.95 -7.54 -2.00
CA GLU A 200 16.72 -7.86 -0.78
C GLU A 200 18.11 -8.50 -1.00
N MET A 201 18.59 -8.56 -2.22
CA MET A 201 19.88 -9.21 -2.46
C MET A 201 21.06 -8.31 -2.10
N GLU A 202 20.96 -6.99 -2.29
CA GLU A 202 22.07 -6.08 -1.99
C GLU A 202 22.47 -6.14 -0.51
N GLU A 203 21.51 -6.07 0.40
CA GLU A 203 21.79 -6.08 1.82
C GLU A 203 22.33 -7.42 2.31
N PHE A 204 21.76 -8.56 1.87
CA PHE A 204 22.22 -9.88 2.29
C PHE A 204 23.57 -10.26 1.68
N VAL A 205 23.84 -9.80 0.45
CA VAL A 205 25.16 -9.96 -0.17
C VAL A 205 26.21 -9.08 0.53
N ASP A 206 25.83 -7.86 0.94
CA ASP A 206 26.74 -6.95 1.67
C ASP A 206 27.20 -7.57 2.99
N VAL A 207 26.29 -8.03 3.82
CA VAL A 207 26.62 -8.68 5.11
C VAL A 207 27.19 -10.09 4.95
N GLY A 208 27.15 -10.67 3.75
CA GLY A 208 27.67 -12.00 3.43
C GLY A 208 26.82 -13.16 3.94
N GLU A 209 25.54 -12.92 4.27
CA GLU A 209 24.66 -13.94 4.85
C GLU A 209 24.36 -15.08 3.88
N TRP A 210 24.20 -14.77 2.59
CA TRP A 210 23.89 -15.77 1.54
C TRP A 210 25.06 -16.04 0.60
N VAL A 211 26.25 -15.51 0.89
CA VAL A 211 27.41 -15.56 0.01
C VAL A 211 28.37 -16.66 0.45
N ASP A 212 28.63 -17.61 -0.45
CA ASP A 212 29.59 -18.70 -0.23
C ASP A 212 31.03 -18.32 -0.61
N CYS A 213 31.21 -17.39 -1.52
CA CYS A 213 32.52 -16.98 -2.01
C CYS A 213 32.55 -15.55 -2.58
N PRO A 214 33.71 -14.88 -2.60
CA PRO A 214 33.85 -13.50 -3.11
C PRO A 214 33.40 -13.30 -4.56
N ARG A 215 33.42 -14.35 -5.39
CA ARG A 215 32.95 -14.28 -6.79
C ARG A 215 31.49 -13.89 -6.87
N GLN A 216 30.64 -14.36 -5.96
CA GLN A 216 29.20 -14.06 -5.96
C GLN A 216 28.93 -12.57 -5.73
N LYS A 217 29.76 -11.86 -4.95
CA LYS A 217 29.69 -10.39 -4.84
C LYS A 217 30.01 -9.70 -6.18
N ALA A 218 31.02 -10.21 -6.90
CA ALA A 218 31.36 -9.68 -8.21
C ALA A 218 30.26 -10.00 -9.26
N ASP A 219 29.67 -11.18 -9.21
CA ASP A 219 28.55 -11.59 -10.05
C ASP A 219 27.33 -10.69 -9.81
N TYR A 220 27.03 -10.37 -8.52
CA TYR A 220 25.98 -9.40 -8.16
C TYR A 220 26.19 -8.05 -8.84
N ILE A 221 27.35 -7.43 -8.67
CA ILE A 221 27.69 -6.14 -9.30
C ILE A 221 27.55 -6.23 -10.83
N LYS A 222 28.07 -7.31 -11.43
CA LYS A 222 27.98 -7.50 -12.88
C LYS A 222 26.53 -7.59 -13.36
N MET A 223 25.67 -8.32 -12.64
CA MET A 223 24.26 -8.47 -13.01
C MET A 223 23.51 -7.14 -12.90
N TYR A 224 23.50 -6.54 -11.72
CA TYR A 224 22.60 -5.45 -11.37
C TYR A 224 23.17 -4.06 -11.61
N GLU A 225 24.50 -3.88 -11.59
CA GLU A 225 25.12 -2.56 -11.77
C GLU A 225 25.83 -2.39 -13.13
N TYR A 226 25.93 -3.47 -13.93
CA TYR A 226 26.52 -3.39 -15.26
C TYR A 226 25.62 -3.90 -16.37
N ILE A 227 25.10 -5.14 -16.28
CA ILE A 227 24.33 -5.76 -17.39
C ILE A 227 23.01 -5.03 -17.58
N ILE A 228 22.19 -4.92 -16.54
CA ILE A 228 20.88 -4.27 -16.62
C ILE A 228 21.01 -2.81 -17.05
N PRO A 229 21.83 -1.95 -16.42
CA PRO A 229 22.00 -0.57 -16.85
C PRO A 229 22.42 -0.41 -18.30
N LYS A 230 23.27 -1.32 -18.82
CA LYS A 230 23.71 -1.29 -20.22
C LYS A 230 22.56 -1.59 -21.18
N ILE A 231 21.70 -2.53 -20.85
CA ILE A 231 20.50 -2.85 -21.64
C ILE A 231 19.52 -1.68 -21.60
N LEU A 232 19.23 -1.13 -20.42
CA LEU A 232 18.30 -0.03 -20.26
C LEU A 232 18.74 1.24 -20.97
N LYS A 233 20.04 1.55 -20.95
CA LYS A 233 20.60 2.67 -21.71
C LYS A 233 20.33 2.56 -23.22
N ALA A 234 20.29 1.34 -23.76
CA ALA A 234 20.04 1.11 -25.17
C ALA A 234 18.54 1.05 -25.51
N GLU A 235 17.73 0.40 -24.65
CA GLU A 235 16.35 0.03 -24.96
C GLU A 235 15.30 0.94 -24.33
N ALA A 236 15.56 1.50 -23.13
CA ALA A 236 14.63 2.32 -22.36
C ALA A 236 15.33 3.44 -21.60
N PRO A 237 16.07 4.34 -22.29
CA PRO A 237 16.89 5.37 -21.64
C PRO A 237 16.08 6.39 -20.82
N GLN A 238 14.77 6.46 -21.03
CA GLN A 238 13.84 7.32 -20.30
C GLN A 238 13.35 6.71 -18.99
N THR A 239 13.54 5.39 -18.76
CA THR A 239 13.05 4.70 -17.57
C THR A 239 14.11 4.73 -16.47
N PHE A 240 13.73 5.18 -15.29
CA PHE A 240 14.62 5.18 -14.13
C PHE A 240 14.93 3.75 -13.70
N TYR A 241 16.19 3.49 -13.37
CA TYR A 241 16.66 2.21 -12.85
C TYR A 241 17.14 2.34 -11.42
N TRP A 242 16.72 1.42 -10.56
CA TRP A 242 17.15 1.27 -9.19
C TRP A 242 17.83 -0.10 -8.99
N PRO A 243 19.04 -0.19 -8.41
CA PRO A 243 19.82 -1.43 -8.46
C PRO A 243 19.25 -2.57 -7.62
N ALA A 244 18.59 -2.25 -6.50
CA ALA A 244 17.95 -3.20 -5.59
C ALA A 244 16.84 -2.52 -4.78
N SER A 245 16.03 -3.29 -4.09
CA SER A 245 15.13 -2.84 -3.04
C SER A 245 15.27 -3.78 -1.84
N PRO A 246 15.73 -3.29 -0.66
CA PRO A 246 16.13 -1.91 -0.40
C PRO A 246 17.50 -1.58 -1.01
N SER A 247 17.74 -0.28 -1.21
CA SER A 247 19.04 0.22 -1.65
C SER A 247 19.25 1.70 -1.27
N SER A 248 20.50 2.09 -1.16
CA SER A 248 20.91 3.49 -1.04
C SER A 248 21.56 4.04 -2.31
N GLY A 249 21.48 3.28 -3.42
CA GLY A 249 22.01 3.64 -4.73
C GLY A 249 23.00 2.65 -5.32
N GLY A 250 23.16 1.49 -4.70
CA GLY A 250 24.02 0.39 -5.18
C GLY A 250 25.41 0.36 -4.56
N SER A 251 26.21 -0.58 -5.05
CA SER A 251 27.62 -0.76 -4.66
C SER A 251 27.82 -1.14 -3.19
N PHE A 252 26.82 -1.74 -2.56
CA PHE A 252 26.82 -2.14 -1.15
C PHE A 252 27.06 -0.96 -0.18
N ASP A 253 26.64 0.27 -0.56
CA ASP A 253 26.81 1.44 0.28
C ASP A 253 25.62 1.63 1.24
N LYS A 254 25.61 0.85 2.32
CA LYS A 254 24.55 0.87 3.35
C LYS A 254 23.15 0.71 2.76
N PRO A 255 22.78 -0.45 2.23
CA PRO A 255 21.52 -0.65 1.51
C PRO A 255 20.26 -0.23 2.28
N GLN A 256 20.27 -0.26 3.61
CA GLN A 256 19.18 0.14 4.51
C GLN A 256 19.41 1.52 5.16
N ASP A 257 20.10 2.46 4.50
CA ASP A 257 20.32 3.79 5.07
C ASP A 257 18.99 4.56 5.20
N PRO A 258 18.53 4.91 6.40
CA PRO A 258 17.24 5.56 6.60
C PRO A 258 17.15 6.96 5.98
N THR A 259 18.28 7.55 5.58
CA THR A 259 18.38 8.93 5.10
C THR A 259 18.37 9.06 3.57
N ARG A 260 18.38 7.95 2.82
CA ARG A 260 18.43 7.96 1.34
C ARG A 260 17.92 6.65 0.75
N GLY A 261 17.42 6.72 -0.50
CA GLY A 261 16.88 5.56 -1.19
C GLY A 261 15.60 5.05 -0.56
N ASP A 262 15.42 3.73 -0.62
CA ASP A 262 14.29 3.02 -0.05
C ASP A 262 14.72 2.03 1.04
N VAL A 263 13.77 1.69 1.92
CA VAL A 263 14.03 0.78 3.03
C VAL A 263 12.95 -0.30 3.12
N HIS A 264 13.34 -1.48 3.64
CA HIS A 264 12.45 -2.52 4.11
C HIS A 264 12.46 -2.52 5.65
N TYR A 265 11.34 -2.20 6.28
CA TYR A 265 11.28 -2.07 7.74
C TYR A 265 10.44 -3.17 8.37
N TRP A 266 11.12 -4.13 9.02
CA TRP A 266 10.52 -5.34 9.54
C TRP A 266 10.55 -5.50 11.06
N ASP A 267 11.09 -4.55 11.80
CA ASP A 267 11.27 -4.65 13.26
C ASP A 267 9.92 -4.75 14.01
N VAL A 268 8.87 -4.09 13.52
CA VAL A 268 7.55 -4.20 14.13
C VAL A 268 6.97 -5.61 14.00
N TRP A 269 7.28 -6.34 12.92
CA TRP A 269 6.81 -7.71 12.73
C TRP A 269 7.88 -8.75 13.11
N HIS A 270 9.01 -8.76 12.41
CA HIS A 270 10.05 -9.76 12.65
C HIS A 270 10.78 -9.53 13.97
N GLY A 271 11.03 -8.28 14.34
CA GLY A 271 11.71 -7.88 15.57
C GLY A 271 10.80 -7.82 16.81
N LEU A 272 9.50 -8.08 16.68
CA LEU A 272 8.51 -8.00 17.76
C LEU A 272 8.46 -6.62 18.48
N LYS A 273 8.88 -5.55 17.79
CA LYS A 273 8.78 -4.19 18.30
C LYS A 273 7.32 -3.73 18.40
N PRO A 274 6.98 -2.83 19.34
CA PRO A 274 5.63 -2.27 19.43
C PRO A 274 5.30 -1.43 18.20
N PHE A 275 3.99 -1.24 17.90
CA PHE A 275 3.54 -0.43 16.75
C PHE A 275 4.10 0.99 16.76
N THR A 276 4.32 1.57 17.94
CA THR A 276 4.90 2.90 18.13
C THR A 276 6.35 3.00 17.65
N ASP A 277 7.04 1.88 17.41
CA ASP A 277 8.40 1.88 16.90
C ASP A 277 8.52 2.51 15.50
N TYR A 278 7.46 2.44 14.67
CA TYR A 278 7.42 3.16 13.40
C TYR A 278 7.66 4.66 13.56
N ARG A 279 7.27 5.26 14.69
CA ARG A 279 7.41 6.69 14.95
C ARG A 279 8.84 7.13 15.26
N ASN A 280 9.77 6.19 15.44
CA ASN A 280 11.18 6.47 15.66
C ASN A 280 11.93 6.79 14.36
N TYR A 281 11.30 6.55 13.18
CA TYR A 281 11.97 6.63 11.89
C TYR A 281 11.22 7.51 10.91
N LEU A 282 11.97 8.38 10.23
CA LEU A 282 11.49 9.23 9.13
C LEU A 282 12.18 8.80 7.84
N PHE A 283 11.87 7.59 7.38
CA PHE A 283 12.42 7.02 6.16
C PHE A 283 12.05 7.85 4.93
N ARG A 284 12.97 7.92 3.96
CA ARG A 284 12.73 8.67 2.72
C ARG A 284 11.65 8.01 1.86
N TYR A 285 11.66 6.68 1.82
CA TYR A 285 10.68 5.85 1.13
C TYR A 285 10.68 4.46 1.77
N VAL A 286 9.54 3.95 2.13
CA VAL A 286 9.39 2.60 2.67
C VAL A 286 8.76 1.73 1.59
N SER A 287 9.56 0.87 0.98
CA SER A 287 9.15 -0.02 -0.12
C SER A 287 8.65 -1.37 0.35
N GLU A 288 8.97 -1.75 1.60
CA GLU A 288 8.34 -2.86 2.31
C GLU A 288 8.24 -2.61 3.81
N PHE A 289 7.08 -2.90 4.35
CA PHE A 289 6.80 -3.08 5.78
C PHE A 289 5.46 -3.81 5.87
N GLY A 290 5.28 -4.66 6.86
CA GLY A 290 4.08 -5.49 6.89
C GLY A 290 3.80 -6.11 8.24
N PHE A 291 2.59 -6.62 8.39
CA PHE A 291 2.12 -7.34 9.58
C PHE A 291 1.16 -8.44 9.13
N GLN A 292 1.22 -9.63 9.73
CA GLN A 292 0.34 -10.72 9.35
C GLN A 292 -0.98 -10.74 10.11
N SER A 293 -1.99 -11.28 9.46
CA SER A 293 -3.24 -11.71 10.10
C SER A 293 -3.79 -12.98 9.47
N PHE A 294 -4.76 -13.60 10.13
CA PHE A 294 -5.51 -14.67 9.51
C PHE A 294 -6.43 -14.13 8.41
N PRO A 295 -6.66 -14.89 7.32
CA PRO A 295 -7.63 -14.52 6.28
C PRO A 295 -9.07 -14.56 6.84
N CYS A 296 -10.05 -14.13 6.06
CA CYS A 296 -11.46 -14.20 6.46
C CYS A 296 -11.87 -15.63 6.82
N MET A 297 -12.86 -15.78 7.73
CA MET A 297 -13.29 -17.12 8.21
C MET A 297 -13.71 -18.05 7.08
N GLU A 298 -14.36 -17.54 6.05
CA GLU A 298 -14.78 -18.30 4.87
C GLU A 298 -13.59 -18.84 4.09
N THR A 299 -12.48 -18.12 4.08
CA THR A 299 -11.22 -18.59 3.49
C THR A 299 -10.59 -19.68 4.34
N ILE A 300 -10.60 -19.56 5.67
CA ILE A 300 -10.15 -20.63 6.58
C ILE A 300 -11.01 -21.89 6.40
N GLN A 301 -12.33 -21.73 6.28
CA GLN A 301 -13.25 -22.85 6.06
C GLN A 301 -13.00 -23.59 4.75
N ALA A 302 -12.43 -22.95 3.74
CA ALA A 302 -12.12 -23.58 2.45
C ALA A 302 -10.97 -24.59 2.51
N PHE A 303 -10.13 -24.55 3.56
CA PHE A 303 -8.98 -25.45 3.70
C PHE A 303 -8.94 -26.22 5.05
N THR A 304 -9.93 -26.00 5.94
CA THR A 304 -9.99 -26.65 7.26
C THR A 304 -11.29 -27.41 7.48
N LEU A 305 -11.19 -28.53 8.19
CA LEU A 305 -12.34 -29.14 8.88
C LEU A 305 -12.57 -28.41 10.22
N PRO A 306 -13.75 -28.58 10.86
CA PRO A 306 -14.01 -27.96 12.17
C PRO A 306 -12.96 -28.24 13.24
N GLU A 307 -12.44 -29.47 13.30
CA GLU A 307 -11.38 -29.90 14.21
C GLU A 307 -10.02 -29.27 13.96
N ASP A 308 -9.77 -28.78 12.74
CA ASP A 308 -8.52 -28.10 12.38
C ASP A 308 -8.50 -26.61 12.79
N ARG A 309 -9.66 -26.05 13.18
CA ARG A 309 -9.81 -24.61 13.48
C ARG A 309 -9.23 -24.22 14.83
N ASN A 310 -7.96 -24.54 14.99
CA ASN A 310 -7.09 -24.10 16.08
C ASN A 310 -5.80 -23.57 15.44
N VAL A 311 -5.37 -22.37 15.81
CA VAL A 311 -4.22 -21.68 15.18
C VAL A 311 -2.91 -22.46 15.27
N PHE A 312 -2.82 -23.43 16.17
CA PHE A 312 -1.68 -24.32 16.34
C PHE A 312 -1.95 -25.73 15.81
N SER A 313 -3.06 -25.97 15.10
CA SER A 313 -3.29 -27.23 14.41
C SER A 313 -2.32 -27.40 13.24
N TYR A 314 -2.03 -28.65 12.88
CA TYR A 314 -1.15 -28.95 11.76
C TYR A 314 -1.59 -28.25 10.47
N VAL A 315 -2.88 -28.25 10.15
CA VAL A 315 -3.44 -27.64 8.94
C VAL A 315 -3.25 -26.12 8.97
N MET A 316 -3.58 -25.46 10.09
CA MET A 316 -3.42 -24.01 10.21
C MET A 316 -1.95 -23.57 10.15
N GLU A 317 -1.02 -24.34 10.75
CA GLU A 317 0.41 -24.06 10.68
C GLU A 317 0.98 -24.30 9.26
N LYS A 318 0.43 -25.25 8.50
CA LYS A 318 0.81 -25.45 7.09
C LYS A 318 0.25 -24.38 6.17
N HIS A 319 -0.90 -23.81 6.49
CA HIS A 319 -1.47 -22.66 5.81
C HIS A 319 -1.01 -21.32 6.45
N GLN A 320 0.28 -21.24 6.79
CA GLN A 320 0.94 -20.06 7.33
C GLN A 320 2.22 -19.77 6.55
N ARG A 321 2.37 -18.53 6.10
CA ARG A 321 3.52 -18.15 5.24
C ARG A 321 4.83 -17.99 6.01
N ASN A 322 4.79 -17.85 7.34
CA ASN A 322 5.96 -17.72 8.19
C ASN A 322 5.84 -18.66 9.40
N ALA A 323 6.82 -19.53 9.60
CA ALA A 323 6.77 -20.60 10.60
C ALA A 323 6.53 -20.15 12.05
N SER A 324 6.94 -18.93 12.43
CA SER A 324 6.75 -18.38 13.79
C SER A 324 5.55 -17.45 13.92
N ALA A 325 4.80 -17.22 12.84
CA ALA A 325 3.84 -16.13 12.76
C ALA A 325 2.61 -16.31 13.65
N ASN A 326 2.08 -17.53 13.77
CA ASN A 326 0.92 -17.76 14.65
C ASN A 326 1.26 -17.37 16.11
N GLY A 327 2.46 -17.70 16.57
CA GLY A 327 2.96 -17.28 17.88
C GLY A 327 3.14 -15.77 17.99
N LYS A 328 3.66 -15.09 16.94
CA LYS A 328 3.81 -13.63 16.91
C LYS A 328 2.46 -12.92 16.96
N ILE A 329 1.46 -13.36 16.18
CA ILE A 329 0.10 -12.82 16.24
C ILE A 329 -0.45 -12.90 17.67
N VAL A 330 -0.33 -14.06 18.32
CA VAL A 330 -0.80 -14.25 19.71
C VAL A 330 -0.01 -13.36 20.68
N SER A 331 1.29 -13.16 20.48
CA SER A 331 2.11 -12.24 21.29
C SER A 331 1.60 -10.80 21.22
N TYR A 332 1.35 -10.27 20.01
CA TYR A 332 0.79 -8.93 19.83
C TYR A 332 -0.67 -8.84 20.35
N LEU A 333 -1.45 -9.90 20.14
CA LEU A 333 -2.82 -9.97 20.66
C LEU A 333 -2.82 -9.80 22.18
N SER A 334 -1.93 -10.49 22.89
CA SER A 334 -1.82 -10.39 24.34
C SER A 334 -1.51 -9.00 24.86
N GLN A 335 -0.88 -8.15 24.04
CA GLN A 335 -0.58 -6.76 24.39
C GLN A 335 -1.78 -5.84 24.21
N MET A 336 -2.62 -6.08 23.20
CA MET A 336 -3.65 -5.16 22.73
C MET A 336 -5.08 -5.54 23.11
N TYR A 337 -5.41 -6.83 23.12
CA TYR A 337 -6.79 -7.32 23.27
C TYR A 337 -6.93 -8.36 24.39
N LEU A 338 -8.16 -8.55 24.88
CA LEU A 338 -8.51 -9.68 25.72
C LEU A 338 -8.40 -10.97 24.87
N TYR A 339 -8.27 -12.11 25.53
CA TYR A 339 -8.22 -13.40 24.86
C TYR A 339 -9.55 -13.72 24.18
N PRO A 340 -9.60 -13.90 22.85
CA PRO A 340 -10.84 -14.17 22.13
C PRO A 340 -11.43 -15.54 22.52
N ARG A 341 -12.73 -15.59 22.74
CA ARG A 341 -13.43 -16.82 23.17
C ARG A 341 -13.56 -17.88 22.07
N ASP A 342 -13.45 -17.47 20.81
CA ASP A 342 -13.62 -18.36 19.63
C ASP A 342 -12.73 -17.93 18.46
N MET A 343 -12.69 -18.78 17.43
CA MET A 343 -11.86 -18.54 16.25
C MET A 343 -12.29 -17.32 15.44
N GLU A 344 -13.59 -17.02 15.35
CA GLU A 344 -14.07 -15.85 14.61
C GLU A 344 -13.57 -14.55 15.24
N LEU A 345 -13.62 -14.44 16.56
CA LEU A 345 -13.10 -13.28 17.28
C LEU A 345 -11.57 -13.21 17.25
N LEU A 346 -10.88 -14.36 17.19
CA LEU A 346 -9.44 -14.39 17.02
C LEU A 346 -9.04 -13.87 15.63
N VAL A 347 -9.73 -14.29 14.57
CA VAL A 347 -9.52 -13.77 13.21
C VAL A 347 -9.76 -12.25 13.17
N TYR A 348 -10.89 -11.79 13.69
CA TYR A 348 -11.22 -10.38 13.78
C TYR A 348 -10.14 -9.58 14.53
N ALA A 349 -9.73 -10.02 15.72
CA ALA A 349 -8.68 -9.35 16.49
C ALA A 349 -7.33 -9.34 15.75
N SER A 350 -6.96 -10.44 15.08
CA SER A 350 -5.72 -10.51 14.30
C SER A 350 -5.71 -9.53 13.13
N GLN A 351 -6.84 -9.39 12.44
CA GLN A 351 -6.99 -8.43 11.34
C GLN A 351 -6.93 -6.96 11.84
N LEU A 352 -7.47 -6.67 13.02
CA LEU A 352 -7.31 -5.36 13.64
C LEU A 352 -5.86 -5.06 14.03
N LEU A 353 -5.10 -6.04 14.54
CA LEU A 353 -3.67 -5.87 14.82
C LEU A 353 -2.91 -5.48 13.56
N GLN A 354 -3.12 -6.21 12.46
CA GLN A 354 -2.52 -5.93 11.16
C GLN A 354 -2.86 -4.51 10.70
N ALA A 355 -4.14 -4.16 10.69
CA ALA A 355 -4.62 -2.86 10.22
C ALA A 355 -4.05 -1.69 11.05
N GLN A 356 -4.05 -1.82 12.38
CA GLN A 356 -3.51 -0.80 13.28
C GLN A 356 -2.00 -0.65 13.18
N ALA A 357 -1.25 -1.76 13.05
CA ALA A 357 0.19 -1.70 12.85
C ALA A 357 0.55 -0.88 11.59
N MET A 358 -0.11 -1.16 10.46
CA MET A 358 0.12 -0.43 9.21
C MET A 358 -0.32 1.04 9.32
N GLN A 359 -1.45 1.31 9.99
CA GLN A 359 -1.92 2.67 10.24
C GLN A 359 -0.89 3.52 10.98
N TYR A 360 -0.25 2.98 12.04
CA TYR A 360 0.79 3.69 12.78
C TYR A 360 1.94 4.16 11.90
N GLY A 361 2.42 3.31 10.99
CA GLY A 361 3.49 3.64 10.05
C GLY A 361 3.06 4.65 9.00
N VAL A 362 2.01 4.34 8.25
CA VAL A 362 1.57 5.17 7.10
C VAL A 362 1.19 6.58 7.54
N GLU A 363 0.38 6.71 8.62
CA GLU A 363 -0.02 8.03 9.10
C GLU A 363 1.18 8.83 9.61
N HIS A 364 2.17 8.17 10.25
CA HIS A 364 3.39 8.84 10.68
C HIS A 364 4.17 9.42 9.50
N TRP A 365 4.40 8.64 8.45
CA TRP A 365 5.15 9.10 7.28
C TRP A 365 4.37 10.14 6.47
N ARG A 366 3.05 9.99 6.33
CA ARG A 366 2.21 10.99 5.66
C ARG A 366 2.21 12.35 6.37
N ARG A 367 2.19 12.35 7.71
CA ARG A 367 2.32 13.58 8.51
C ARG A 367 3.67 14.30 8.31
N ASN A 368 4.68 13.59 7.81
CA ASN A 368 6.03 14.09 7.62
C ASN A 368 6.45 14.13 6.13
N ARG A 369 5.47 14.32 5.24
CA ARG A 369 5.74 14.39 3.80
C ARG A 369 6.32 15.72 3.34
N ASP A 370 6.18 16.80 4.12
CA ASP A 370 6.63 18.14 3.76
C ASP A 370 8.13 18.17 3.44
N ASP A 371 8.51 19.05 2.50
CA ASP A 371 9.87 19.15 1.99
C ASP A 371 10.45 17.81 1.46
N LYS A 372 9.58 16.87 1.10
CA LYS A 372 9.94 15.52 0.64
C LYS A 372 10.70 14.70 1.68
N HIS A 373 10.41 14.91 2.96
CA HIS A 373 11.08 14.15 4.00
C HIS A 373 10.72 12.66 3.91
N CYS A 374 9.41 12.32 3.94
CA CYS A 374 8.92 10.96 3.72
C CYS A 374 8.03 10.95 2.48
N MET A 375 8.33 10.12 1.47
CA MET A 375 7.66 10.19 0.17
C MET A 375 7.10 8.86 -0.34
N GLY A 376 6.99 7.85 0.50
CA GLY A 376 6.34 6.60 0.10
C GLY A 376 6.12 5.61 1.24
N ALA A 377 5.01 4.90 1.15
CA ALA A 377 4.64 3.79 2.00
C ALA A 377 3.97 2.70 1.15
N VAL A 378 4.71 1.62 0.89
CA VAL A 378 4.26 0.47 0.10
C VAL A 378 4.18 -0.74 1.02
N VAL A 379 2.96 -1.21 1.24
CA VAL A 379 2.65 -2.25 2.23
C VAL A 379 2.97 -3.64 1.67
N TRP A 380 3.71 -4.44 2.38
CA TRP A 380 3.83 -5.86 2.13
C TRP A 380 2.69 -6.60 2.81
N GLN A 381 1.64 -7.13 2.11
CA GLN A 381 1.46 -7.20 0.66
C GLN A 381 -0.02 -7.01 0.27
N LEU A 382 -0.30 -6.84 -1.01
CA LEU A 382 -1.67 -6.64 -1.53
C LEU A 382 -2.51 -7.92 -1.47
N ASN A 383 -1.99 -9.02 -2.01
CA ASN A 383 -2.75 -10.25 -2.32
C ASN A 383 -2.01 -11.53 -1.92
N ASP A 384 -2.73 -12.64 -1.95
CA ASP A 384 -2.22 -14.00 -1.73
C ASP A 384 -2.22 -14.84 -3.01
N CYS A 385 -1.30 -15.83 -3.07
CA CYS A 385 -1.23 -16.80 -4.17
C CYS A 385 -1.86 -18.17 -3.84
N TRP A 386 -2.37 -18.35 -2.63
CA TRP A 386 -3.13 -19.51 -2.16
C TRP A 386 -3.86 -19.16 -0.86
N PRO A 387 -4.86 -19.95 -0.40
CA PRO A 387 -5.54 -19.69 0.87
C PRO A 387 -4.58 -19.87 2.05
N VAL A 388 -4.24 -18.77 2.75
CA VAL A 388 -3.13 -18.75 3.71
C VAL A 388 -3.28 -17.60 4.72
N ALA A 389 -2.70 -17.74 5.91
CA ALA A 389 -2.43 -16.62 6.80
C ALA A 389 -1.16 -15.90 6.35
N SER A 390 -1.25 -14.59 6.14
CA SER A 390 -0.19 -13.80 5.51
C SER A 390 -0.27 -12.30 5.83
N TRP A 391 0.57 -11.52 5.20
CA TRP A 391 0.57 -10.05 5.25
C TRP A 391 -0.46 -9.41 4.30
N ALA A 392 -1.10 -10.19 3.41
CA ALA A 392 -2.01 -9.66 2.41
C ALA A 392 -3.15 -8.84 3.02
N SER A 393 -3.54 -7.74 2.36
CA SER A 393 -4.73 -6.95 2.71
C SER A 393 -6.00 -7.49 2.07
N ILE A 394 -5.86 -8.19 0.93
CA ILE A 394 -6.92 -8.92 0.23
C ILE A 394 -6.56 -10.40 0.25
N ASP A 395 -7.43 -11.26 0.76
CA ASP A 395 -7.17 -12.69 0.80
C ASP A 395 -7.26 -13.37 -0.58
N PHE A 396 -6.84 -14.63 -0.66
CA PHE A 396 -6.77 -15.39 -1.92
C PHE A 396 -8.07 -15.39 -2.75
N PHE A 397 -9.23 -15.34 -2.10
CA PHE A 397 -10.53 -15.32 -2.78
C PHE A 397 -11.01 -13.91 -3.12
N GLY A 398 -10.19 -12.88 -2.88
CA GLY A 398 -10.51 -11.48 -3.17
C GLY A 398 -11.38 -10.81 -2.12
N ARG A 399 -11.41 -11.33 -0.88
CA ARG A 399 -12.09 -10.72 0.26
C ARG A 399 -11.20 -9.70 0.93
N TRP A 400 -11.74 -8.52 1.20
CA TRP A 400 -11.03 -7.49 1.92
C TRP A 400 -10.91 -7.85 3.41
N LYS A 401 -9.69 -7.88 3.91
CA LYS A 401 -9.41 -7.94 5.34
C LYS A 401 -9.54 -6.53 5.95
N ALA A 402 -9.54 -6.43 7.28
CA ALA A 402 -9.60 -5.13 7.95
C ALA A 402 -8.55 -4.14 7.42
N LEU A 403 -7.34 -4.62 7.11
CA LEU A 403 -6.27 -3.79 6.58
C LEU A 403 -6.70 -3.03 5.31
N HIS A 404 -7.38 -3.68 4.36
CA HIS A 404 -7.73 -3.01 3.10
C HIS A 404 -8.73 -1.87 3.27
N TYR A 405 -9.64 -1.96 4.25
CA TYR A 405 -10.50 -0.84 4.66
C TYR A 405 -9.71 0.27 5.37
N TYR A 406 -8.70 -0.08 6.15
CA TYR A 406 -7.79 0.90 6.76
C TYR A 406 -6.91 1.58 5.71
N GLU A 407 -6.40 0.85 4.71
CA GLU A 407 -5.68 1.40 3.55
C GLU A 407 -6.53 2.46 2.84
N LYS A 408 -7.80 2.19 2.59
CA LYS A 408 -8.71 3.17 2.00
C LYS A 408 -8.80 4.46 2.81
N ARG A 409 -8.73 4.40 4.14
CA ARG A 409 -8.76 5.56 5.02
C ARG A 409 -7.41 6.26 5.10
N PHE A 410 -6.33 5.54 5.41
CA PHE A 410 -5.03 6.18 5.59
C PHE A 410 -4.32 6.54 4.27
N PHE A 411 -4.80 6.05 3.12
CA PHE A 411 -4.42 6.51 1.78
C PHE A 411 -5.40 7.54 1.19
N ALA A 412 -6.38 8.03 1.94
CA ALA A 412 -7.29 9.06 1.45
C ALA A 412 -6.52 10.29 0.93
N PRO A 413 -6.95 10.90 -0.20
CA PRO A 413 -6.25 12.05 -0.78
C PRO A 413 -6.11 13.23 0.18
N VAL A 414 -7.13 13.47 1.01
CA VAL A 414 -7.05 14.36 2.18
C VAL A 414 -7.26 13.50 3.42
N LEU A 415 -6.27 13.47 4.29
CA LEU A 415 -6.27 12.65 5.50
C LEU A 415 -6.20 13.53 6.73
N ILE A 416 -7.15 13.32 7.68
CA ILE A 416 -6.96 13.76 9.06
C ILE A 416 -6.46 12.56 9.88
N SER A 417 -5.41 12.76 10.67
CA SER A 417 -4.82 11.73 11.52
C SER A 417 -4.42 12.30 12.87
N CYS A 418 -4.28 11.45 13.87
CA CYS A 418 -3.92 11.85 15.23
C CYS A 418 -2.57 11.25 15.63
N HIS A 419 -1.70 12.10 16.17
CA HIS A 419 -0.53 11.66 16.94
C HIS A 419 -0.89 11.75 18.43
N GLU A 420 -1.12 10.59 19.02
CA GLU A 420 -1.46 10.48 20.45
C GLU A 420 -0.23 10.09 21.28
N GLU A 421 -0.18 10.60 22.51
CA GLU A 421 0.69 10.12 23.58
C GLU A 421 -0.18 9.45 24.66
N GLY A 422 0.29 8.32 25.19
CA GLY A 422 -0.40 7.55 26.20
C GLY A 422 0.45 6.40 26.71
N ILE A 423 -0.15 5.39 27.34
CA ILE A 423 0.61 4.25 27.89
C ILE A 423 1.43 3.53 26.80
N LEU A 424 0.87 3.38 25.58
CA LEU A 424 1.53 2.60 24.52
C LEU A 424 2.74 3.32 23.91
N SER A 425 2.85 4.63 24.03
CA SER A 425 3.95 5.42 23.47
C SER A 425 5.04 5.76 24.49
N GLN A 426 4.89 5.34 25.74
CA GLN A 426 5.83 5.62 26.83
C GLN A 426 6.42 4.32 27.39
N ASN A 427 7.40 4.45 28.30
CA ASN A 427 8.08 3.30 28.87
C ASN A 427 7.12 2.45 29.71
N THR A 428 6.90 1.21 29.27
CA THR A 428 6.03 0.23 29.95
C THR A 428 6.80 -0.81 30.77
N ASN A 429 8.11 -0.60 31.02
CA ASN A 429 8.90 -1.50 31.83
C ASN A 429 8.36 -1.53 33.26
N VAL A 430 7.95 -2.70 33.71
CA VAL A 430 7.41 -2.92 35.08
C VAL A 430 8.42 -2.59 36.20
N ASN A 431 9.70 -2.53 35.89
CA ASN A 431 10.78 -2.16 36.82
C ASN A 431 11.18 -0.68 36.69
N ALA A 432 10.48 0.11 35.86
CA ALA A 432 10.78 1.53 35.75
C ALA A 432 10.33 2.27 37.03
N GLU A 433 11.08 3.29 37.40
CA GLU A 433 10.64 4.21 38.46
C GLU A 433 9.32 4.89 38.04
N PRO A 434 8.40 5.16 38.99
CA PRO A 434 7.15 5.86 38.69
C PRO A 434 7.40 7.19 37.99
N PHE A 435 6.69 7.47 36.94
CA PHE A 435 6.74 8.72 36.18
C PHE A 435 5.34 9.23 35.88
N ALA A 436 5.23 10.52 35.62
CA ALA A 436 3.96 11.13 35.21
C ALA A 436 3.63 10.72 33.76
N LEU A 437 2.51 10.03 33.58
CA LEU A 437 2.03 9.63 32.25
C LEU A 437 1.53 10.87 31.50
N LYS A 438 2.19 11.22 30.40
CA LYS A 438 1.67 12.21 29.44
C LYS A 438 0.53 11.59 28.65
N LYS A 439 -0.58 12.29 28.53
CA LYS A 439 -1.68 11.96 27.61
C LYS A 439 -1.99 13.18 26.77
N SER A 440 -1.76 13.09 25.49
CA SER A 440 -2.05 14.19 24.57
C SER A 440 -2.53 13.67 23.22
N ALA A 441 -3.18 14.55 22.47
CA ALA A 441 -3.58 14.31 21.09
C ALA A 441 -3.21 15.52 20.24
N ARG A 442 -2.58 15.27 19.10
CA ARG A 442 -2.24 16.30 18.13
C ARG A 442 -2.69 15.85 16.74
N LEU A 443 -3.61 16.62 16.16
CA LEU A 443 -4.12 16.34 14.83
C LEU A 443 -3.19 16.87 13.74
N ASN A 444 -3.17 16.16 12.62
CA ASN A 444 -2.53 16.58 11.38
C ASN A 444 -3.51 16.37 10.23
N VAL A 445 -3.51 17.31 9.27
CA VAL A 445 -4.22 17.16 8.00
C VAL A 445 -3.20 17.14 6.87
N SER A 446 -3.16 16.03 6.12
CA SER A 446 -2.30 15.84 4.96
C SER A 446 -3.12 15.95 3.68
N ASN A 447 -2.65 16.70 2.70
CA ASN A 447 -3.29 16.93 1.41
C ASN A 447 -2.39 16.43 0.27
N GLU A 448 -2.74 15.31 -0.35
CA GLU A 448 -2.02 14.75 -1.52
C GLU A 448 -2.69 15.14 -2.85
N THR A 449 -3.53 16.17 -2.87
CA THR A 449 -4.15 16.67 -4.10
C THR A 449 -3.38 17.86 -4.67
N LEU A 450 -3.65 18.19 -5.94
CA LEU A 450 -3.11 19.36 -6.62
C LEU A 450 -3.88 20.67 -6.32
N ARG A 451 -4.85 20.62 -5.39
CA ARG A 451 -5.67 21.76 -5.00
C ARG A 451 -5.52 22.04 -3.51
N PRO A 452 -5.57 23.32 -3.08
CA PRO A 452 -5.61 23.61 -1.66
C PRO A 452 -6.88 23.01 -1.04
N PHE A 453 -6.77 22.53 0.18
CA PHE A 453 -7.90 22.08 0.98
C PHE A 453 -8.18 23.10 2.09
N THR A 454 -9.44 23.46 2.26
CA THR A 454 -9.92 24.27 3.36
C THR A 454 -11.12 23.60 4.01
N GLY A 455 -11.24 23.72 5.31
CA GLY A 455 -12.29 23.06 6.08
C GLY A 455 -12.19 23.31 7.58
N LYS A 456 -12.81 22.44 8.34
CA LYS A 456 -12.80 22.50 9.80
C LYS A 456 -12.55 21.12 10.41
N ALA A 457 -11.59 21.04 11.32
CA ALA A 457 -11.35 19.86 12.14
C ALA A 457 -12.09 20.04 13.48
N HIS A 458 -12.88 19.05 13.85
CA HIS A 458 -13.57 18.97 15.14
C HIS A 458 -12.91 17.89 15.99
N TRP A 459 -12.89 18.11 17.29
CA TRP A 459 -12.42 17.12 18.26
C TRP A 459 -13.30 17.10 19.52
N ALA A 460 -13.35 15.96 20.17
CA ALA A 460 -13.98 15.82 21.47
C ALA A 460 -13.31 14.73 22.30
N LEU A 461 -13.05 15.03 23.58
CA LEU A 461 -12.77 14.03 24.59
C LEU A 461 -14.10 13.50 25.12
N ARG A 462 -14.26 12.17 25.10
CA ARG A 462 -15.54 11.51 25.42
C ARG A 462 -15.39 10.43 26.47
N ARG A 463 -16.47 10.13 27.17
CA ARG A 463 -16.62 8.95 28.03
C ARG A 463 -17.00 7.71 27.20
N PRO A 464 -16.89 6.47 27.73
CA PRO A 464 -17.27 5.25 27.04
C PRO A 464 -18.72 5.21 26.55
N ASP A 465 -19.64 5.94 27.18
CA ASP A 465 -21.04 6.13 26.76
C ASP A 465 -21.20 7.16 25.61
N ALA A 466 -20.07 7.62 25.07
CA ALA A 466 -19.94 8.65 24.04
C ALA A 466 -20.34 10.08 24.47
N SER A 467 -20.68 10.32 25.73
CA SER A 467 -20.93 11.67 26.23
C SER A 467 -19.65 12.52 26.18
N ILE A 468 -19.80 13.80 25.80
CA ILE A 468 -18.67 14.71 25.63
C ILE A 468 -18.24 15.25 27.02
N ILE A 469 -16.93 15.17 27.29
CA ILE A 469 -16.29 15.80 28.45
C ILE A 469 -15.91 17.25 28.09
N GLU A 470 -15.21 17.39 26.97
CA GLU A 470 -14.81 18.66 26.37
C GLU A 470 -14.65 18.52 24.85
N SER A 471 -14.73 19.62 24.14
CA SER A 471 -14.63 19.59 22.67
C SER A 471 -14.15 20.94 22.13
N GLY A 472 -13.70 20.94 20.90
CA GLY A 472 -13.30 22.14 20.20
C GLY A 472 -13.20 21.91 18.69
N SER A 473 -12.77 22.96 18.00
CA SER A 473 -12.53 22.88 16.56
C SER A 473 -11.38 23.79 16.15
N PHE A 474 -10.80 23.48 15.00
CA PHE A 474 -9.75 24.25 14.36
C PHE A 474 -10.11 24.51 12.90
N ASP A 475 -9.87 25.73 12.43
CA ASP A 475 -9.90 26.00 11.00
C ASP A 475 -8.68 25.37 10.32
N VAL A 476 -8.90 24.75 9.17
CA VAL A 476 -7.89 24.02 8.42
C VAL A 476 -7.70 24.66 7.05
N SER A 477 -6.44 24.92 6.69
CA SER A 477 -6.06 25.41 5.36
C SER A 477 -4.71 24.80 4.95
N VAL A 478 -4.76 23.77 4.10
CA VAL A 478 -3.59 22.99 3.68
C VAL A 478 -3.32 23.22 2.21
N ALA A 479 -2.10 23.65 1.87
CA ALA A 479 -1.67 23.81 0.50
C ALA A 479 -1.67 22.48 -0.27
N PRO A 480 -1.65 22.47 -1.61
CA PRO A 480 -1.43 21.25 -2.36
C PRO A 480 -0.16 20.53 -1.93
N LEU A 481 -0.20 19.20 -1.87
CA LEU A 481 0.96 18.34 -1.60
C LEU A 481 1.72 18.75 -0.33
N SER A 482 1.00 19.04 0.75
CA SER A 482 1.57 19.46 2.02
C SER A 482 0.76 18.98 3.23
N THR A 483 1.22 19.31 4.42
CA THR A 483 0.56 18.97 5.68
C THR A 483 0.36 20.19 6.57
N GLN A 484 -0.58 20.08 7.51
CA GLN A 484 -0.78 21.07 8.57
C GLN A 484 -0.94 20.36 9.91
N TRP A 485 -0.04 20.65 10.83
CA TRP A 485 -0.19 20.28 12.23
C TRP A 485 -1.09 21.28 12.96
N LEU A 486 -2.07 20.75 13.70
CA LEU A 486 -2.96 21.53 14.56
C LEU A 486 -2.40 21.61 15.98
N PRO A 487 -2.92 22.52 16.84
CA PRO A 487 -2.49 22.61 18.22
C PRO A 487 -2.67 21.31 19.00
N GLU A 488 -1.68 20.95 19.81
CA GLU A 488 -1.75 19.80 20.73
C GLU A 488 -2.71 20.07 21.89
N GLN A 489 -3.48 19.06 22.28
CA GLN A 489 -4.35 19.07 23.47
C GLN A 489 -3.74 18.13 24.51
N ASP A 490 -3.58 18.64 25.74
CA ASP A 490 -3.06 17.89 26.89
C ASP A 490 -4.22 17.38 27.76
N PHE A 491 -4.23 16.06 27.99
CA PHE A 491 -5.21 15.32 28.77
C PHE A 491 -4.57 14.56 29.93
N SER A 492 -3.37 14.96 30.36
CA SER A 492 -2.58 14.24 31.38
C SER A 492 -3.30 14.10 32.71
N ASP A 493 -4.21 15.04 33.04
CA ASP A 493 -5.07 15.04 34.25
C ASP A 493 -6.34 14.18 34.11
N ARG A 494 -6.65 13.65 32.91
CA ARG A 494 -7.86 12.87 32.65
C ARG A 494 -7.69 11.39 32.95
N ASP A 495 -8.80 10.67 33.09
CA ASP A 495 -8.79 9.22 33.27
C ASP A 495 -8.21 8.51 32.02
N THR A 496 -7.23 7.64 32.24
CA THR A 496 -6.54 6.91 31.16
C THR A 496 -7.41 5.82 30.55
N TYR A 497 -8.29 5.21 31.32
CA TYR A 497 -9.07 4.02 30.96
C TYR A 497 -10.55 4.34 30.68
N GLY A 498 -11.01 5.49 31.07
CA GLY A 498 -12.42 5.91 31.01
C GLY A 498 -12.68 7.11 30.10
N CYS A 499 -11.74 7.48 29.24
CA CYS A 499 -12.01 8.46 28.20
C CYS A 499 -11.23 8.16 26.90
N TYR A 500 -11.78 8.62 25.79
CA TYR A 500 -11.17 8.51 24.48
C TYR A 500 -11.30 9.83 23.71
N TYR A 501 -10.39 10.06 22.76
CA TYR A 501 -10.41 11.23 21.91
C TYR A 501 -11.02 10.86 20.55
N SER A 502 -11.99 11.63 20.08
CA SER A 502 -12.59 11.51 18.74
C SER A 502 -12.32 12.76 17.93
N TYR A 503 -12.15 12.60 16.61
CA TYR A 503 -11.92 13.70 15.70
C TYR A 503 -12.61 13.47 14.35
N SER A 504 -12.92 14.57 13.67
CA SER A 504 -13.46 14.55 12.32
C SER A 504 -13.02 15.78 11.53
N LEU A 505 -13.03 15.67 10.21
CA LEU A 505 -12.72 16.74 9.27
C LEU A 505 -13.90 16.91 8.31
N GLU A 506 -14.32 18.14 8.11
CA GLU A 506 -15.30 18.53 7.08
C GLU A 506 -14.72 19.61 6.15
N ASP A 507 -15.19 19.63 4.90
CA ASP A 507 -14.85 20.69 3.96
C ASP A 507 -15.68 21.98 4.25
N VAL A 508 -15.45 23.03 3.45
CA VAL A 508 -16.15 24.32 3.59
C VAL A 508 -17.67 24.23 3.38
N ALA A 509 -18.16 23.15 2.76
CA ALA A 509 -19.59 22.89 2.56
C ALA A 509 -20.18 22.06 3.71
N GLY A 510 -19.39 21.68 4.71
CA GLY A 510 -19.79 20.79 5.80
C GLY A 510 -19.86 19.31 5.41
N LYS A 511 -19.26 18.94 4.28
CA LYS A 511 -19.21 17.54 3.85
C LYS A 511 -18.10 16.81 4.64
N PRO A 512 -18.42 15.64 5.25
CA PRO A 512 -17.41 14.83 5.92
C PRO A 512 -16.28 14.39 4.96
N VAL A 513 -15.04 14.50 5.42
CA VAL A 513 -13.81 14.11 4.71
C VAL A 513 -13.13 12.94 5.39
N GLY A 514 -13.08 12.92 6.72
CA GLY A 514 -12.47 11.86 7.49
C GLY A 514 -12.82 11.96 8.98
N GLU A 515 -12.65 10.85 9.67
CA GLU A 515 -12.91 10.74 11.12
C GLU A 515 -12.05 9.65 11.73
N GLY A 516 -11.89 9.67 13.05
CA GLY A 516 -11.22 8.62 13.79
C GLY A 516 -11.31 8.80 15.29
N THR A 517 -10.79 7.80 16.01
CA THR A 517 -10.67 7.85 17.46
C THR A 517 -9.32 7.31 17.91
N VAL A 518 -8.85 7.77 19.07
CA VAL A 518 -7.66 7.22 19.73
C VAL A 518 -7.94 6.96 21.22
N LEU A 519 -7.30 5.93 21.75
CA LEU A 519 -7.29 5.57 23.16
C LEU A 519 -5.92 5.94 23.76
N PHE A 520 -5.88 6.27 25.05
CA PHE A 520 -4.63 6.53 25.76
C PHE A 520 -4.05 5.27 26.44
N CYS A 521 -4.68 4.11 26.22
CA CYS A 521 -4.29 2.80 26.74
C CYS A 521 -4.56 1.69 25.72
N ALA A 522 -4.05 0.48 25.99
CA ALA A 522 -4.41 -0.68 25.19
C ALA A 522 -5.92 -0.93 25.23
N PRO A 523 -6.56 -1.30 24.11
CA PRO A 523 -8.01 -1.55 24.05
C PRO A 523 -8.52 -2.52 25.12
N LYS A 524 -7.75 -3.54 25.49
CA LYS A 524 -8.10 -4.52 26.54
C LYS A 524 -8.28 -3.90 27.94
N HIS A 525 -7.70 -2.73 28.18
CA HIS A 525 -7.78 -2.03 29.46
C HIS A 525 -8.77 -0.88 29.44
N PHE A 526 -9.30 -0.51 28.29
CA PHE A 526 -10.29 0.55 28.17
C PHE A 526 -11.65 0.08 28.71
N HIS A 527 -12.34 0.90 29.48
CA HIS A 527 -13.61 0.57 30.12
C HIS A 527 -14.79 0.76 29.17
N PHE A 528 -14.87 -0.06 28.09
CA PHE A 528 -15.96 0.02 27.13
C PHE A 528 -17.33 -0.15 27.82
N ALA A 529 -18.27 0.75 27.51
CA ALA A 529 -19.69 0.52 27.74
C ALA A 529 -20.26 -0.39 26.64
N ASP A 530 -21.32 -1.15 26.93
CA ASP A 530 -22.01 -1.97 25.93
C ASP A 530 -22.57 -1.07 24.81
N PRO A 531 -22.05 -1.17 23.57
CA PRO A 531 -22.50 -0.31 22.48
C PRO A 531 -23.89 -0.66 21.98
N ARG A 532 -24.44 -1.84 22.32
CA ARG A 532 -25.74 -2.35 21.85
C ARG A 532 -25.90 -2.13 20.36
N LEU A 533 -24.98 -2.72 19.58
CA LEU A 533 -25.01 -2.64 18.14
C LEU A 533 -26.27 -3.27 17.58
N GLU A 534 -26.96 -2.52 16.73
CA GLU A 534 -28.06 -3.03 15.90
C GLU A 534 -27.71 -2.75 14.43
N VAL A 535 -28.02 -3.71 13.55
CA VAL A 535 -27.73 -3.59 12.13
C VAL A 535 -28.95 -4.03 11.32
N ARG A 536 -29.26 -3.27 10.25
CA ARG A 536 -30.35 -3.58 9.32
C ARG A 536 -29.99 -3.13 7.91
N GLN A 537 -30.59 -3.77 6.94
CA GLN A 537 -30.48 -3.35 5.54
C GLN A 537 -31.62 -2.42 5.16
N GLU A 538 -31.31 -1.34 4.44
CA GLU A 538 -32.27 -0.40 3.85
C GLU A 538 -31.90 -0.16 2.38
N GLY A 539 -32.50 -0.93 1.46
CA GLY A 539 -32.16 -0.89 0.04
C GLY A 539 -30.74 -1.42 -0.22
N ASP A 540 -29.91 -0.59 -0.83
CA ASP A 540 -28.48 -0.85 -1.08
C ASP A 540 -27.54 -0.38 0.05
N GLU A 541 -28.12 0.12 1.15
CA GLU A 541 -27.38 0.56 2.32
C GLU A 541 -27.60 -0.38 3.52
N ILE A 542 -26.56 -0.49 4.33
CA ILE A 542 -26.61 -1.09 5.67
C ILE A 542 -26.53 0.03 6.69
N VAL A 543 -27.47 0.04 7.63
CA VAL A 543 -27.51 1.00 8.74
C VAL A 543 -27.07 0.30 10.03
N VAL A 544 -26.01 0.80 10.63
CA VAL A 544 -25.53 0.35 11.94
C VAL A 544 -25.82 1.44 12.96
N THR A 545 -26.38 1.04 14.12
CA THR A 545 -26.62 1.94 15.24
C THR A 545 -25.89 1.49 16.49
N ALA A 546 -25.42 2.46 17.30
CA ALA A 546 -24.80 2.21 18.60
C ALA A 546 -25.36 3.15 19.65
N LYS A 547 -25.45 2.70 20.91
CA LYS A 547 -25.86 3.51 22.07
C LYS A 547 -24.71 4.03 22.91
N ALA A 548 -23.51 3.49 22.68
CA ALA A 548 -22.26 3.91 23.30
C ALA A 548 -21.13 3.78 22.28
N TYR A 549 -19.90 4.13 22.66
CA TYR A 549 -18.74 4.02 21.77
C TYR A 549 -18.47 2.57 21.35
N ALA A 550 -18.45 2.34 20.05
CA ALA A 550 -18.09 1.09 19.43
C ALA A 550 -16.82 1.28 18.58
N ARG A 551 -15.72 0.59 18.96
CA ARG A 551 -14.46 0.65 18.24
C ARG A 551 -14.36 -0.44 17.21
N SER A 552 -13.89 -0.10 15.99
CA SER A 552 -13.63 -1.00 14.88
C SER A 552 -14.83 -1.90 14.55
N VAL A 553 -15.99 -1.29 14.33
CA VAL A 553 -17.23 -2.00 14.04
C VAL A 553 -17.06 -2.78 12.73
N GLU A 554 -17.18 -4.11 12.81
CA GLU A 554 -17.25 -5.00 11.67
C GLU A 554 -18.70 -5.34 11.35
N ILE A 555 -19.08 -5.09 10.09
CA ILE A 555 -20.33 -5.56 9.51
C ILE A 555 -20.06 -6.87 8.79
N LEU A 556 -20.73 -7.92 9.19
CA LEU A 556 -20.73 -9.23 8.58
C LEU A 556 -21.98 -9.33 7.70
N ALA A 557 -21.80 -9.23 6.38
CA ALA A 557 -22.90 -9.14 5.41
C ALA A 557 -22.92 -10.34 4.41
N GLY A 558 -22.01 -11.29 4.58
CA GLY A 558 -21.83 -12.45 3.72
C GLY A 558 -20.46 -12.47 3.03
N PRO A 559 -20.00 -13.66 2.61
CA PRO A 559 -18.59 -13.89 2.24
C PRO A 559 -18.10 -13.12 1.01
N ASP A 560 -19.00 -12.80 0.09
CA ASP A 560 -18.66 -12.14 -1.18
C ASP A 560 -19.25 -10.73 -1.28
N THR A 561 -19.65 -10.16 -0.13
CA THR A 561 -20.20 -8.81 -0.05
C THR A 561 -19.12 -7.80 0.24
N LEU A 562 -18.89 -6.87 -0.68
CA LEU A 562 -18.01 -5.73 -0.49
C LEU A 562 -18.80 -4.51 -0.06
N LEU A 563 -18.39 -3.91 1.04
CA LEU A 563 -18.99 -2.70 1.60
C LEU A 563 -18.14 -1.47 1.27
N GLU A 564 -18.77 -0.31 1.21
CA GLU A 564 -18.08 0.97 1.02
C GLU A 564 -17.11 1.28 2.16
N ASP A 565 -17.45 0.90 3.38
CA ASP A 565 -16.63 1.02 4.58
C ASP A 565 -16.92 -0.13 5.55
N ASN A 566 -15.93 -0.51 6.36
CA ASN A 566 -16.05 -1.51 7.42
C ASN A 566 -14.95 -1.28 8.47
N TYR A 567 -15.04 -1.91 9.63
CA TYR A 567 -14.07 -1.75 10.73
C TYR A 567 -13.88 -0.28 11.14
N PHE A 568 -14.94 0.51 11.11
CA PHE A 568 -14.96 1.92 11.50
C PHE A 568 -15.25 2.09 12.99
N ASP A 569 -14.87 3.23 13.52
CA ASP A 569 -15.28 3.64 14.87
C ASP A 569 -16.64 4.35 14.81
N LEU A 570 -17.50 4.08 15.79
CA LEU A 570 -18.81 4.70 15.87
C LEU A 570 -19.04 5.26 17.30
N ASN A 571 -19.20 6.57 17.40
CA ASN A 571 -19.78 7.19 18.57
C ASN A 571 -21.27 6.83 18.66
N ALA A 572 -21.94 7.10 19.78
CA ALA A 572 -23.37 6.87 19.86
C ALA A 572 -24.11 7.54 18.69
N GLY A 573 -25.00 6.80 18.01
CA GLY A 573 -25.69 7.28 16.80
C GLY A 573 -25.80 6.19 15.73
N ALA A 574 -25.84 6.60 14.46
CA ALA A 574 -25.99 5.72 13.32
C ALA A 574 -24.96 6.04 12.22
N LYS A 575 -24.51 5.01 11.52
CA LYS A 575 -23.71 5.11 10.28
C LYS A 575 -24.39 4.31 9.17
N ARG A 576 -24.39 4.87 7.96
CA ARG A 576 -24.88 4.24 6.74
C ARG A 576 -23.68 3.82 5.90
N VAL A 577 -23.72 2.59 5.39
CA VAL A 577 -22.66 2.00 4.57
C VAL A 577 -23.29 1.37 3.35
N ARG A 578 -22.86 1.75 2.14
CA ARG A 578 -23.37 1.18 0.89
C ARG A 578 -22.77 -0.20 0.63
N VAL A 579 -23.56 -1.06 0.01
CA VAL A 579 -23.11 -2.32 -0.59
C VAL A 579 -22.58 -2.00 -1.99
N LEU A 580 -21.28 -2.19 -2.19
CA LEU A 580 -20.63 -1.92 -3.49
C LEU A 580 -20.70 -3.12 -4.43
N ARG A 581 -20.72 -4.34 -3.86
CA ARG A 581 -20.70 -5.59 -4.65
C ARG A 581 -21.24 -6.74 -3.80
N GLY A 582 -21.92 -7.72 -4.45
CA GLY A 582 -22.45 -8.90 -3.78
C GLY A 582 -23.87 -8.70 -3.21
N GLU A 583 -24.34 -9.70 -2.51
CA GLU A 583 -25.66 -9.73 -1.85
C GLU A 583 -25.51 -9.86 -0.35
N VAL A 584 -26.32 -9.14 0.41
CA VAL A 584 -26.32 -9.21 1.86
C VAL A 584 -26.96 -10.53 2.32
N LYS A 585 -26.20 -11.31 3.10
CA LYS A 585 -26.61 -12.57 3.70
C LYS A 585 -26.17 -12.56 5.17
N GLU A 586 -27.01 -13.07 6.07
CA GLU A 586 -26.68 -13.22 7.51
C GLU A 586 -26.12 -11.96 8.17
N LEU A 587 -26.84 -10.85 8.05
CA LEU A 587 -26.41 -9.56 8.53
C LEU A 587 -26.24 -9.50 10.05
N ARG A 588 -25.04 -9.24 10.54
CA ARG A 588 -24.70 -9.01 11.96
C ARG A 588 -23.56 -8.01 12.08
N ALA A 589 -23.37 -7.43 13.25
CA ALA A 589 -22.25 -6.54 13.55
C ALA A 589 -21.58 -6.89 14.88
N ARG A 590 -20.29 -6.59 15.00
CA ARG A 590 -19.51 -6.71 16.23
C ARG A 590 -18.49 -5.57 16.33
N SER A 591 -17.90 -5.42 17.50
CA SER A 591 -16.89 -4.42 17.78
C SER A 591 -15.82 -4.98 18.72
N VAL A 592 -14.80 -4.17 19.06
CA VAL A 592 -13.77 -4.54 20.06
C VAL A 592 -14.38 -4.95 21.40
N TYR A 593 -15.56 -4.39 21.77
CA TYR A 593 -16.31 -4.79 22.97
C TYR A 593 -16.60 -6.30 23.04
N ASP A 594 -16.72 -6.98 21.91
CA ASP A 594 -17.08 -8.40 21.81
C ASP A 594 -15.87 -9.34 21.94
N ILE A 595 -14.64 -8.81 21.93
CA ILE A 595 -13.41 -9.59 22.12
C ILE A 595 -13.24 -9.91 23.61
N ARG A 596 -13.81 -11.07 24.04
CA ARG A 596 -13.69 -11.59 25.41
C ARG A 596 -14.36 -13.00 25.55
#